data_a511e9846b90da211f01f690f4ca1f58
#
_entry.id   a511e9846b90da211f01f690f4ca1f58
#
_cell.length_a   1.000
_cell.length_b   1.000
_cell.length_c   1.000
_cell.angle_alpha   90.00
_cell.angle_beta   90.00
_cell.angle_gamma   90.00
#
_symmetry.space_group_name_H-M   'P 1'
#
loop_
_entity.id
_entity.type
_entity.pdbx_description
1 polymer ?
#
loop_
_entity_poly.entity_id
_entity_poly.type
_entity_poly.pdbx_seq_one_letter_code
_entity_poly.pdbx_strand_id
1 'polypeptide(L)'
;MDDIRTFLYTKTGGFMKGICHPSENYQSLTGAGFGWVRRDVPYPFDRDGNVSESHRRFLSETRLYAENGLRSVVISPYPRTFIEHGIDPRTADGLGKVRDVCRFLAEEYRELGVCWQATNEMFVVHFRMPLTIPESVEFLVASLQGLRAGDPDGIIGHNTVSLEDGWDDLCRDIDRRTECDYFGFDLYNGTWSDGGTDTYIDRIHGLYELCGKPIVLMEFGFASLGGNAHADRREAYEYLEALGFHGLDDLAARAAEFVQTLPPALKHTADNCAREDLIPALIGMMPHLTKLWYSEMVFPHTEEGQAAFYAELLPKLLADPYLAGAILYCWQDSHTCFTCGASDCPCETAWGITRCDGTKKPAYDTIRRIFTE
;
A
#
# COMPACT_ATOMS: atom_id res chain seq x y z
N MET A 1 -4.58 12.83 29.30
CA MET A 1 -4.97 11.75 28.38
C MET A 1 -3.71 10.92 28.15
N ASP A 2 -3.79 9.61 28.37
CA ASP A 2 -2.67 8.73 28.04
C ASP A 2 -2.43 8.83 26.53
N ASP A 3 -1.16 8.83 26.11
CA ASP A 3 -0.78 8.87 24.69
C ASP A 3 -1.35 7.61 24.00
N ILE A 4 -2.25 7.80 23.03
CA ILE A 4 -2.93 6.71 22.30
C ILE A 4 -1.93 5.74 21.68
N ARG A 5 -0.69 6.19 21.40
CA ARG A 5 0.38 5.39 20.82
C ARG A 5 1.06 4.46 21.83
N THR A 6 0.85 4.67 23.14
CA THR A 6 1.56 3.95 24.22
C THR A 6 1.47 2.43 24.03
N PHE A 7 0.29 1.92 23.69
CA PHE A 7 0.10 0.50 23.45
C PHE A 7 1.00 -0.04 22.32
N LEU A 8 1.03 0.64 21.17
CA LEU A 8 1.91 0.24 20.07
C LEU A 8 3.38 0.46 20.43
N TYR A 9 3.73 1.55 21.07
CA TYR A 9 5.11 1.86 21.44
C TYR A 9 5.71 0.84 22.41
N THR A 10 4.93 0.24 23.29
CA THR A 10 5.41 -0.85 24.16
C THR A 10 5.81 -2.09 23.35
N LYS A 11 5.13 -2.32 22.20
CA LYS A 11 5.40 -3.45 21.32
C LYS A 11 6.44 -3.11 20.23
N THR A 12 6.46 -1.88 19.71
CA THR A 12 7.33 -1.46 18.61
C THR A 12 8.64 -0.84 19.07
N GLY A 13 8.76 -0.47 20.34
CA GLY A 13 9.94 0.24 20.88
C GLY A 13 9.98 1.72 20.51
N GLY A 14 8.88 2.29 20.02
CA GLY A 14 8.74 3.69 19.62
C GLY A 14 8.13 3.85 18.23
N PHE A 15 8.28 5.03 17.64
CA PHE A 15 7.76 5.35 16.32
C PHE A 15 8.32 4.42 15.23
N MET A 16 7.46 3.80 14.43
CA MET A 16 7.86 2.88 13.36
C MET A 16 8.38 3.68 12.15
N LYS A 17 9.70 3.82 12.02
CA LYS A 17 10.37 4.40 10.85
C LYS A 17 10.63 3.29 9.84
N GLY A 18 9.83 3.18 8.78
CA GLY A 18 9.87 2.03 7.87
C GLY A 18 10.03 2.38 6.40
N ILE A 19 10.29 1.34 5.60
CA ILE A 19 10.48 1.44 4.15
C ILE A 19 9.84 0.25 3.42
N CYS A 20 9.12 0.51 2.33
CA CYS A 20 8.63 -0.50 1.41
C CYS A 20 9.72 -0.94 0.43
N HIS A 21 9.60 -2.16 -0.09
CA HIS A 21 10.51 -2.74 -1.09
C HIS A 21 11.99 -2.58 -0.70
N PRO A 22 12.39 -3.07 0.50
CA PRO A 22 13.74 -2.87 1.01
C PRO A 22 14.79 -3.61 0.16
N SER A 23 16.01 -3.07 0.15
CA SER A 23 17.16 -3.81 -0.42
C SER A 23 17.68 -4.85 0.56
N GLU A 24 18.52 -5.75 0.08
CA GLU A 24 19.28 -6.69 0.91
C GLU A 24 20.51 -6.03 1.59
N ASN A 25 20.73 -4.74 1.36
CA ASN A 25 21.78 -3.99 2.04
C ASN A 25 21.27 -3.44 3.39
N TYR A 26 21.23 -4.30 4.40
CA TYR A 26 20.72 -4.00 5.74
C TYR A 26 21.42 -2.79 6.38
N GLN A 27 22.73 -2.64 6.18
CA GLN A 27 23.51 -1.53 6.74
C GLN A 27 23.10 -0.18 6.11
N SER A 28 22.74 -0.17 4.83
CA SER A 28 22.23 1.05 4.18
C SER A 28 20.86 1.44 4.72
N LEU A 29 20.00 0.46 5.00
CA LEU A 29 18.67 0.69 5.59
C LEU A 29 18.79 1.25 7.01
N THR A 30 19.49 0.57 7.89
CA THR A 30 19.70 1.02 9.28
C THR A 30 20.50 2.31 9.37
N GLY A 31 21.49 2.49 8.49
CA GLY A 31 22.26 3.73 8.36
C GLY A 31 21.44 4.93 7.86
N ALA A 32 20.32 4.70 7.20
CA ALA A 32 19.34 5.74 6.85
C ALA A 32 18.31 6.01 7.97
N GLY A 33 18.38 5.29 9.08
CA GLY A 33 17.51 5.46 10.24
C GLY A 33 16.22 4.62 10.18
N PHE A 34 16.09 3.71 9.23
CA PHE A 34 14.96 2.77 9.21
C PHE A 34 15.15 1.66 10.25
N GLY A 35 14.07 1.34 10.96
CA GLY A 35 13.99 0.20 11.87
C GLY A 35 12.96 -0.84 11.43
N TRP A 36 12.23 -0.55 10.35
CA TRP A 36 11.16 -1.42 9.84
C TRP A 36 11.25 -1.56 8.33
N VAL A 37 10.88 -2.74 7.84
CA VAL A 37 10.72 -3.05 6.40
C VAL A 37 9.33 -3.60 6.16
N ARG A 38 8.70 -3.27 5.03
CA ARG A 38 7.35 -3.75 4.68
C ARG A 38 7.41 -4.59 3.43
N ARG A 39 6.84 -5.80 3.49
CA ARG A 39 6.96 -6.82 2.45
C ARG A 39 5.73 -7.72 2.39
N ASP A 40 5.40 -8.21 1.20
CA ASP A 40 4.30 -9.14 0.94
C ASP A 40 4.74 -10.58 1.16
N VAL A 41 4.05 -11.33 2.04
CA VAL A 41 4.34 -12.74 2.23
C VAL A 41 3.74 -13.56 1.08
N PRO A 42 4.50 -14.48 0.46
CA PRO A 42 3.95 -15.38 -0.54
C PRO A 42 2.96 -16.36 0.11
N TYR A 43 2.07 -16.92 -0.72
CA TYR A 43 1.17 -17.98 -0.27
C TYR A 43 1.99 -19.16 0.33
N PRO A 44 1.64 -19.64 1.54
CA PRO A 44 2.55 -20.51 2.28
C PRO A 44 2.61 -21.95 1.79
N PHE A 45 1.65 -22.42 0.98
CA PHE A 45 1.59 -23.81 0.57
C PHE A 45 1.78 -23.98 -0.95
N ASP A 46 2.36 -25.12 -1.33
CA ASP A 46 2.38 -25.58 -2.70
C ASP A 46 1.06 -26.31 -3.08
N ARG A 47 0.97 -26.80 -4.31
CA ARG A 47 -0.23 -27.50 -4.81
C ARG A 47 -0.52 -28.82 -4.11
N ASP A 48 0.48 -29.40 -3.45
CA ASP A 48 0.36 -30.66 -2.70
C ASP A 48 0.04 -30.42 -1.22
N GLY A 49 -0.08 -29.15 -0.81
CA GLY A 49 -0.37 -28.74 0.56
C GLY A 49 0.85 -28.70 1.48
N ASN A 50 2.07 -28.85 0.94
CA ASN A 50 3.29 -28.71 1.73
C ASN A 50 3.70 -27.24 1.81
N VAL A 51 4.47 -26.87 2.85
CA VAL A 51 5.05 -25.51 2.96
C VAL A 51 5.91 -25.23 1.74
N SER A 52 5.63 -24.15 1.01
CA SER A 52 6.28 -23.80 -0.23
C SER A 52 7.73 -23.33 -0.03
N GLU A 53 8.56 -23.46 -1.05
CA GLU A 53 9.95 -22.97 -1.01
C GLU A 53 9.99 -21.44 -0.94
N SER A 54 9.09 -20.75 -1.65
CA SER A 54 8.98 -19.29 -1.62
C SER A 54 8.68 -18.78 -0.20
N HIS A 55 7.79 -19.46 0.53
CA HIS A 55 7.49 -19.12 1.91
C HIS A 55 8.69 -19.37 2.84
N ARG A 56 9.35 -20.54 2.73
CA ARG A 56 10.56 -20.81 3.53
C ARG A 56 11.65 -19.77 3.31
N ARG A 57 11.85 -19.35 2.05
CA ARG A 57 12.81 -18.31 1.70
C ARG A 57 12.42 -16.98 2.34
N PHE A 58 11.17 -16.55 2.20
CA PHE A 58 10.66 -15.31 2.79
C PHE A 58 10.80 -15.30 4.32
N LEU A 59 10.51 -16.40 4.99
CA LEU A 59 10.71 -16.55 6.44
C LEU A 59 12.18 -16.43 6.83
N SER A 60 13.10 -17.06 6.06
CA SER A 60 14.54 -16.94 6.26
C SER A 60 15.03 -15.51 6.09
N GLU A 61 14.58 -14.81 5.04
CA GLU A 61 14.89 -13.40 4.81
C GLU A 61 14.34 -12.51 5.94
N THR A 62 13.14 -12.79 6.46
CA THR A 62 12.56 -12.05 7.58
C THR A 62 13.41 -12.20 8.84
N ARG A 63 13.97 -13.39 9.09
CA ARG A 63 14.94 -13.61 10.18
C ARG A 63 16.23 -12.81 9.97
N LEU A 64 16.75 -12.76 8.72
CA LEU A 64 17.93 -11.97 8.40
C LEU A 64 17.72 -10.47 8.63
N TYR A 65 16.53 -9.93 8.28
CA TYR A 65 16.21 -8.55 8.64
C TYR A 65 16.24 -8.35 10.16
N ALA A 66 15.61 -9.23 10.92
CA ALA A 66 15.57 -9.14 12.39
C ALA A 66 16.99 -9.22 13.02
N GLU A 67 17.85 -10.12 12.55
CA GLU A 67 19.25 -10.25 12.96
C GLU A 67 20.08 -9.00 12.68
N ASN A 68 19.67 -8.20 11.68
CA ASN A 68 20.32 -6.93 11.33
C ASN A 68 19.60 -5.70 11.93
N GLY A 69 18.72 -5.89 12.91
CA GLY A 69 18.06 -4.80 13.64
C GLY A 69 16.86 -4.18 12.90
N LEU A 70 16.33 -4.86 11.88
CA LEU A 70 15.17 -4.43 11.11
C LEU A 70 13.98 -5.34 11.39
N ARG A 71 12.90 -4.80 11.93
CA ARG A 71 11.63 -5.51 12.11
C ARG A 71 10.80 -5.47 10.82
N SER A 72 9.87 -6.40 10.68
CA SER A 72 9.05 -6.50 9.47
C SER A 72 7.58 -6.15 9.71
N VAL A 73 7.02 -5.32 8.84
CA VAL A 73 5.59 -5.29 8.54
C VAL A 73 5.35 -6.32 7.44
N VAL A 74 4.52 -7.31 7.71
CA VAL A 74 4.23 -8.41 6.79
C VAL A 74 2.79 -8.30 6.31
N ILE A 75 2.62 -8.21 5.00
CA ILE A 75 1.31 -8.15 4.34
C ILE A 75 0.84 -9.57 4.06
N SER A 76 -0.38 -9.92 4.49
CA SER A 76 -0.97 -11.22 4.21
C SER A 76 -1.39 -11.37 2.73
N PRO A 77 -1.54 -12.62 2.20
CA PRO A 77 -1.85 -12.85 0.80
C PRO A 77 -3.18 -12.23 0.34
N TYR A 78 -3.24 -11.85 -0.93
CA TYR A 78 -4.38 -11.19 -1.59
C TYR A 78 -5.45 -12.19 -2.04
N PRO A 79 -6.70 -11.76 -2.29
CA PRO A 79 -7.78 -12.63 -2.78
C PRO A 79 -7.40 -13.42 -4.03
N ARG A 80 -6.74 -12.76 -5.00
CA ARG A 80 -6.29 -13.39 -6.24
C ARG A 80 -5.37 -14.58 -5.97
N THR A 81 -4.48 -14.45 -5.00
CA THR A 81 -3.54 -15.53 -4.62
C THR A 81 -4.28 -16.76 -4.11
N PHE A 82 -5.35 -16.60 -3.33
CA PHE A 82 -6.19 -17.72 -2.90
C PHE A 82 -6.88 -18.41 -4.08
N ILE A 83 -7.42 -17.63 -5.02
CA ILE A 83 -8.08 -18.16 -6.23
C ILE A 83 -7.09 -18.95 -7.10
N GLU A 84 -5.87 -18.47 -7.28
CA GLU A 84 -4.78 -19.15 -7.99
C GLU A 84 -4.44 -20.52 -7.35
N HIS A 85 -4.72 -20.68 -6.04
CA HIS A 85 -4.57 -21.93 -5.29
C HIS A 85 -5.89 -22.71 -5.14
N GLY A 86 -6.92 -22.39 -5.95
CA GLY A 86 -8.18 -23.11 -5.97
C GLY A 86 -9.10 -22.83 -4.78
N ILE A 87 -8.90 -21.74 -4.07
CA ILE A 87 -9.71 -21.31 -2.93
C ILE A 87 -10.54 -20.10 -3.36
N ASP A 88 -11.86 -20.25 -3.41
CA ASP A 88 -12.77 -19.13 -3.71
C ASP A 88 -13.18 -18.40 -2.42
N PRO A 89 -12.62 -17.21 -2.13
CA PRO A 89 -12.91 -16.46 -0.91
C PRO A 89 -14.31 -15.84 -0.86
N ARG A 90 -15.12 -15.99 -1.92
CA ARG A 90 -16.54 -15.58 -1.93
C ARG A 90 -17.45 -16.59 -1.25
N THR A 91 -16.94 -17.77 -0.92
CA THR A 91 -17.68 -18.85 -0.26
C THR A 91 -17.34 -18.95 1.22
N ALA A 92 -18.25 -19.47 2.02
CA ALA A 92 -18.00 -19.70 3.45
C ALA A 92 -16.82 -20.66 3.71
N ASP A 93 -16.67 -21.71 2.88
CA ASP A 93 -15.53 -22.64 2.93
C ASP A 93 -14.23 -21.93 2.60
N GLY A 94 -14.23 -21.12 1.53
CA GLY A 94 -13.07 -20.33 1.14
C GLY A 94 -12.64 -19.33 2.21
N LEU A 95 -13.57 -18.61 2.83
CA LEU A 95 -13.27 -17.72 3.96
C LEU A 95 -12.72 -18.49 5.18
N GLY A 96 -13.20 -19.72 5.41
CA GLY A 96 -12.61 -20.60 6.41
C GLY A 96 -11.14 -20.90 6.12
N LYS A 97 -10.80 -21.23 4.87
CA LYS A 97 -9.42 -21.47 4.42
C LYS A 97 -8.54 -20.21 4.48
N VAL A 98 -9.10 -19.03 4.15
CA VAL A 98 -8.39 -17.76 4.36
C VAL A 98 -7.98 -17.58 5.82
N ARG A 99 -8.92 -17.83 6.74
CA ARG A 99 -8.65 -17.76 8.17
C ARG A 99 -7.56 -18.75 8.61
N ASP A 100 -7.62 -19.99 8.12
CA ASP A 100 -6.64 -21.03 8.46
C ASP A 100 -5.24 -20.69 7.93
N VAL A 101 -5.11 -20.16 6.70
CA VAL A 101 -3.84 -19.72 6.12
C VAL A 101 -3.26 -18.55 6.92
N CYS A 102 -4.07 -17.54 7.23
CA CYS A 102 -3.62 -16.39 8.02
C CYS A 102 -3.20 -16.80 9.44
N ARG A 103 -3.92 -17.77 10.06
CA ARG A 103 -3.52 -18.33 11.35
C ARG A 103 -2.16 -19.03 11.26
N PHE A 104 -1.96 -19.89 10.27
CA PHE A 104 -0.69 -20.58 10.06
C PHE A 104 0.46 -19.58 9.90
N LEU A 105 0.28 -18.54 9.06
CA LEU A 105 1.29 -17.51 8.88
C LEU A 105 1.62 -16.80 10.20
N ALA A 106 0.62 -16.40 10.96
CA ALA A 106 0.85 -15.71 12.24
C ALA A 106 1.57 -16.60 13.27
N GLU A 107 1.24 -17.92 13.33
CA GLU A 107 1.95 -18.89 14.15
C GLU A 107 3.43 -19.02 13.79
N GLU A 108 3.77 -19.09 12.48
CA GLU A 108 5.15 -19.25 11.99
C GLU A 108 6.04 -18.03 12.25
N TYR A 109 5.45 -16.82 12.26
CA TYR A 109 6.19 -15.55 12.43
C TYR A 109 6.14 -14.98 13.86
N ARG A 110 5.43 -15.61 14.79
CA ARG A 110 5.20 -15.10 16.16
C ARG A 110 6.50 -14.71 16.87
N GLU A 111 7.49 -15.59 16.85
CA GLU A 111 8.78 -15.37 17.52
C GLU A 111 9.61 -14.24 16.89
N LEU A 112 9.28 -13.79 15.70
CA LEU A 112 9.96 -12.69 15.02
C LEU A 112 9.36 -11.32 15.37
N GLY A 113 8.23 -11.28 16.07
CA GLY A 113 7.57 -10.05 16.49
C GLY A 113 7.22 -9.12 15.32
N VAL A 114 6.71 -9.68 14.23
CA VAL A 114 6.29 -8.92 13.06
C VAL A 114 5.05 -8.09 13.35
N CYS A 115 4.85 -7.01 12.60
CA CYS A 115 3.59 -6.29 12.53
C CYS A 115 2.81 -6.82 11.31
N TRP A 116 1.61 -7.36 11.55
CA TRP A 116 0.77 -7.88 10.49
C TRP A 116 -0.12 -6.80 9.90
N GLN A 117 -0.10 -6.70 8.58
CA GLN A 117 -1.10 -5.97 7.79
C GLN A 117 -1.94 -6.98 7.01
N ALA A 118 -3.24 -7.02 7.27
CA ALA A 118 -4.16 -7.87 6.52
C ALA A 118 -4.36 -7.29 5.13
N THR A 119 -3.72 -7.88 4.12
CA THR A 119 -3.69 -7.44 2.72
C THR A 119 -3.24 -5.99 2.52
N ASN A 120 -3.37 -5.45 1.31
CA ASN A 120 -3.12 -4.04 1.01
C ASN A 120 -4.30 -3.43 0.27
N GLU A 121 -4.71 -2.22 0.67
CA GLU A 121 -5.63 -1.34 -0.05
C GLU A 121 -6.87 -2.04 -0.62
N MET A 122 -7.56 -2.85 0.17
CA MET A 122 -8.67 -3.70 -0.31
C MET A 122 -9.87 -2.95 -0.88
N PHE A 123 -9.91 -1.63 -0.77
CA PHE A 123 -10.92 -0.81 -1.44
C PHE A 123 -10.47 -0.35 -2.85
N VAL A 124 -9.20 -0.55 -3.21
CA VAL A 124 -8.70 -0.33 -4.57
C VAL A 124 -8.94 -1.57 -5.43
N VAL A 125 -9.49 -1.39 -6.64
CA VAL A 125 -9.87 -2.49 -7.56
C VAL A 125 -8.72 -3.46 -7.81
N HIS A 126 -7.52 -2.94 -8.06
CA HIS A 126 -6.34 -3.75 -8.37
C HIS A 126 -6.02 -4.79 -7.28
N PHE A 127 -6.19 -4.44 -6.01
CA PHE A 127 -5.85 -5.31 -4.89
C PHE A 127 -6.98 -6.25 -4.48
N ARG A 128 -8.25 -5.80 -4.61
CA ARG A 128 -9.40 -6.63 -4.22
C ARG A 128 -9.89 -7.59 -5.29
N MET A 129 -9.55 -7.37 -6.57
CA MET A 129 -10.09 -8.21 -7.65
C MET A 129 -9.86 -9.71 -7.40
N PRO A 130 -10.85 -10.55 -7.72
CA PRO A 130 -12.11 -10.22 -8.38
C PRO A 130 -13.27 -9.93 -7.41
N LEU A 131 -12.99 -9.60 -6.14
CA LEU A 131 -14.01 -9.37 -5.12
C LEU A 131 -14.70 -8.01 -5.33
N THR A 132 -15.98 -7.96 -5.02
CA THR A 132 -16.73 -6.73 -4.76
C THR A 132 -16.30 -6.11 -3.42
N ILE A 133 -16.69 -4.85 -3.15
CA ILE A 133 -16.39 -4.19 -1.86
C ILE A 133 -16.97 -4.99 -0.67
N PRO A 134 -18.26 -5.44 -0.66
CA PRO A 134 -18.76 -6.25 0.44
C PRO A 134 -18.00 -7.56 0.63
N GLU A 135 -17.61 -8.26 -0.43
CA GLU A 135 -16.81 -9.49 -0.35
C GLU A 135 -15.40 -9.21 0.18
N SER A 136 -14.84 -8.03 -0.13
CA SER A 136 -13.54 -7.59 0.41
C SER A 136 -13.56 -7.38 1.91
N VAL A 137 -14.66 -6.86 2.45
CA VAL A 137 -14.87 -6.73 3.90
C VAL A 137 -14.87 -8.12 4.57
N GLU A 138 -15.60 -9.09 4.00
CA GLU A 138 -15.62 -10.46 4.54
C GLU A 138 -14.23 -11.11 4.49
N PHE A 139 -13.49 -10.89 3.40
CA PHE A 139 -12.12 -11.37 3.25
C PHE A 139 -11.17 -10.75 4.30
N LEU A 140 -11.23 -9.42 4.50
CA LEU A 140 -10.44 -8.72 5.52
C LEU A 140 -10.74 -9.23 6.92
N VAL A 141 -12.02 -9.38 7.26
CA VAL A 141 -12.44 -9.91 8.56
C VAL A 141 -11.92 -11.33 8.79
N ALA A 142 -12.02 -12.20 7.78
CA ALA A 142 -11.48 -13.56 7.87
C ALA A 142 -9.95 -13.56 8.05
N SER A 143 -9.23 -12.71 7.31
CA SER A 143 -7.78 -12.57 7.41
C SER A 143 -7.36 -12.08 8.81
N LEU A 144 -7.97 -11.01 9.31
CA LEU A 144 -7.68 -10.44 10.63
C LEU A 144 -7.97 -11.43 11.77
N GLN A 145 -9.10 -12.13 11.70
CA GLN A 145 -9.45 -13.16 12.67
C GLN A 145 -8.44 -14.33 12.66
N GLY A 146 -7.98 -14.72 11.47
CA GLY A 146 -6.94 -15.73 11.33
C GLY A 146 -5.61 -15.30 11.94
N LEU A 147 -5.15 -14.09 11.60
CA LEU A 147 -3.91 -13.52 12.15
C LEU A 147 -3.95 -13.42 13.69
N ARG A 148 -5.06 -12.94 14.25
CA ARG A 148 -5.24 -12.84 15.72
C ARG A 148 -5.27 -14.23 16.38
N ALA A 149 -5.91 -15.22 15.75
CA ALA A 149 -5.93 -16.58 16.28
C ALA A 149 -4.53 -17.23 16.28
N GLY A 150 -3.68 -16.90 15.29
CA GLY A 150 -2.31 -17.40 15.18
C GLY A 150 -1.33 -16.68 16.10
N ASP A 151 -1.50 -15.36 16.31
CA ASP A 151 -0.67 -14.54 17.19
C ASP A 151 -1.55 -13.64 18.08
N PRO A 152 -2.02 -14.15 19.24
CA PRO A 152 -2.90 -13.40 20.13
C PRO A 152 -2.29 -12.10 20.67
N ASP A 153 -0.98 -12.04 20.83
CA ASP A 153 -0.26 -10.89 21.37
C ASP A 153 0.42 -10.04 20.26
N GLY A 154 0.28 -10.44 18.99
CA GLY A 154 0.88 -9.76 17.84
C GLY A 154 0.31 -8.38 17.59
N ILE A 155 1.01 -7.58 16.78
CA ILE A 155 0.53 -6.29 16.26
C ILE A 155 -0.19 -6.56 14.95
N ILE A 156 -1.50 -6.32 14.90
CA ILE A 156 -2.35 -6.69 13.76
C ILE A 156 -3.25 -5.51 13.38
N GLY A 157 -3.29 -5.21 12.09
CA GLY A 157 -4.20 -4.21 11.53
C GLY A 157 -4.40 -4.40 10.02
N HIS A 158 -5.05 -3.45 9.40
CA HIS A 158 -5.22 -3.35 7.96
C HIS A 158 -5.08 -1.89 7.53
N ASN A 159 -5.06 -1.61 6.23
CA ASN A 159 -4.96 -0.25 5.71
C ASN A 159 -6.10 0.13 4.76
N THR A 160 -6.25 1.45 4.57
CA THR A 160 -7.13 2.07 3.58
C THR A 160 -6.38 3.21 2.88
N VAL A 161 -6.92 3.68 1.73
CA VAL A 161 -6.32 4.78 0.93
C VAL A 161 -7.14 6.06 0.98
N SER A 162 -8.39 5.99 1.43
CA SER A 162 -9.34 7.11 1.40
C SER A 162 -10.41 6.94 2.46
N LEU A 163 -11.05 8.06 2.79
CA LEU A 163 -12.24 8.13 3.63
C LEU A 163 -13.38 8.73 2.78
N GLU A 164 -13.63 8.15 1.61
CA GLU A 164 -14.75 8.55 0.76
C GLU A 164 -16.09 8.08 1.33
N ASP A 165 -17.18 8.68 0.86
CA ASP A 165 -18.54 8.39 1.31
C ASP A 165 -18.84 6.88 1.32
N GLY A 166 -19.21 6.37 2.48
CA GLY A 166 -19.54 4.96 2.73
C GLY A 166 -18.36 4.08 3.14
N TRP A 167 -17.11 4.49 2.94
CA TRP A 167 -15.94 3.71 3.41
C TRP A 167 -15.76 3.80 4.93
N ASP A 168 -16.18 4.90 5.53
CA ASP A 168 -16.24 5.09 6.98
C ASP A 168 -17.02 3.96 7.66
N ASP A 169 -18.20 3.64 7.15
CA ASP A 169 -19.04 2.58 7.73
C ASP A 169 -18.42 1.20 7.53
N LEU A 170 -17.74 0.96 6.41
CA LEU A 170 -17.01 -0.29 6.16
C LEU A 170 -15.82 -0.45 7.12
N CYS A 171 -15.04 0.62 7.33
CA CYS A 171 -13.94 0.61 8.30
C CYS A 171 -14.43 0.36 9.72
N ARG A 172 -15.53 0.99 10.14
CA ARG A 172 -16.17 0.72 11.43
C ARG A 172 -16.73 -0.69 11.55
N ASP A 173 -17.25 -1.27 10.45
CA ASP A 173 -17.73 -2.65 10.47
C ASP A 173 -16.59 -3.64 10.66
N ILE A 174 -15.49 -3.47 9.93
CA ILE A 174 -14.28 -4.28 10.09
C ILE A 174 -13.79 -4.21 11.53
N ASP A 175 -13.67 -2.99 12.08
CA ASP A 175 -13.18 -2.78 13.44
C ASP A 175 -14.05 -3.43 14.53
N ARG A 176 -15.37 -3.36 14.38
CA ARG A 176 -16.32 -4.03 15.30
C ARG A 176 -16.24 -5.55 15.26
N ARG A 177 -15.81 -6.14 14.15
CA ARG A 177 -15.78 -7.60 13.92
C ARG A 177 -14.41 -8.21 14.16
N THR A 178 -13.39 -7.38 14.40
CA THR A 178 -12.00 -7.78 14.53
C THR A 178 -11.32 -7.07 15.69
N GLU A 179 -10.16 -7.58 16.11
CA GLU A 179 -9.35 -7.00 17.19
C GLU A 179 -8.09 -6.34 16.60
N CYS A 180 -8.27 -5.28 15.81
CA CYS A 180 -7.17 -4.50 15.26
C CYS A 180 -6.47 -3.66 16.33
N ASP A 181 -5.13 -3.66 16.33
CA ASP A 181 -4.31 -2.85 17.22
C ASP A 181 -4.07 -1.44 16.68
N TYR A 182 -4.11 -1.26 15.37
CA TYR A 182 -3.89 0.00 14.67
C TYR A 182 -4.75 0.07 13.42
N PHE A 183 -4.89 1.27 12.89
CA PHE A 183 -5.43 1.51 11.56
C PHE A 183 -4.33 1.99 10.61
N GLY A 184 -4.19 1.33 9.47
CA GLY A 184 -3.24 1.70 8.44
C GLY A 184 -3.84 2.71 7.46
N PHE A 185 -3.01 3.64 6.96
CA PHE A 185 -3.40 4.60 5.94
C PHE A 185 -2.30 4.76 4.91
N ASP A 186 -2.67 4.77 3.62
CA ASP A 186 -1.76 5.02 2.52
C ASP A 186 -2.12 6.37 1.91
N LEU A 187 -1.17 7.30 1.94
CA LEU A 187 -1.37 8.68 1.52
C LEU A 187 -0.32 9.12 0.51
N TYR A 188 -0.80 9.73 -0.57
CA TYR A 188 0.03 10.17 -1.68
C TYR A 188 -0.40 11.54 -2.21
N ASN A 189 -0.52 12.51 -1.29
CA ASN A 189 -0.91 13.87 -1.65
C ASN A 189 0.10 14.52 -2.60
N GLY A 190 -0.41 15.20 -3.62
CA GLY A 190 0.38 15.81 -4.69
C GLY A 190 0.81 14.82 -5.78
N THR A 191 0.33 13.55 -5.71
CA THR A 191 0.52 12.49 -6.72
C THR A 191 -0.81 11.83 -7.07
N TRP A 192 -1.22 10.79 -6.31
CA TRP A 192 -2.50 10.12 -6.52
C TRP A 192 -3.70 10.90 -5.97
N SER A 193 -3.49 11.83 -5.05
CA SER A 193 -4.55 12.66 -4.47
C SER A 193 -4.11 14.11 -4.30
N ASP A 194 -5.08 15.03 -4.31
CA ASP A 194 -4.83 16.44 -4.06
C ASP A 194 -4.39 16.72 -2.63
N GLY A 195 -3.70 17.83 -2.44
CA GLY A 195 -3.28 18.34 -1.16
C GLY A 195 -1.77 18.37 -0.94
N GLY A 196 -1.36 19.11 0.08
CA GLY A 196 0.03 19.25 0.51
C GLY A 196 0.30 18.45 1.80
N THR A 197 1.41 18.81 2.45
CA THR A 197 1.85 18.16 3.69
C THR A 197 0.92 18.40 4.87
N ASP A 198 0.22 19.54 4.94
CA ASP A 198 -0.78 19.79 5.98
C ASP A 198 -2.00 18.88 5.85
N THR A 199 -2.41 18.60 4.62
CA THR A 199 -3.51 17.67 4.33
C THR A 199 -3.22 16.25 4.81
N TYR A 200 -1.96 15.83 4.91
CA TYR A 200 -1.61 14.55 5.56
C TYR A 200 -2.07 14.52 7.01
N ILE A 201 -1.79 15.58 7.75
CA ILE A 201 -2.13 15.68 9.17
C ILE A 201 -3.65 15.67 9.35
N ASP A 202 -4.38 16.46 8.56
CA ASP A 202 -5.85 16.51 8.61
C ASP A 202 -6.47 15.13 8.33
N ARG A 203 -5.95 14.39 7.35
CA ARG A 203 -6.44 13.04 7.01
C ARG A 203 -6.11 12.02 8.09
N ILE A 204 -4.91 12.09 8.70
CA ILE A 204 -4.54 11.24 9.84
C ILE A 204 -5.49 11.48 11.02
N HIS A 205 -5.78 12.74 11.31
CA HIS A 205 -6.71 13.11 12.38
C HIS A 205 -8.14 12.64 12.09
N GLY A 206 -8.61 12.81 10.84
CA GLY A 206 -9.92 12.31 10.41
C GLY A 206 -10.05 10.79 10.58
N LEU A 207 -9.01 10.02 10.22
CA LEU A 207 -9.01 8.58 10.42
C LEU A 207 -8.97 8.21 11.91
N TYR A 208 -8.20 8.93 12.72
CA TYR A 208 -8.20 8.73 14.17
C TYR A 208 -9.58 9.01 14.79
N GLU A 209 -10.25 10.08 14.39
CA GLU A 209 -11.62 10.40 14.86
C GLU A 209 -12.62 9.29 14.47
N LEU A 210 -12.40 8.64 13.32
CA LEU A 210 -13.21 7.54 12.85
C LEU A 210 -13.06 6.28 13.68
N CYS A 211 -11.84 5.87 14.01
CA CYS A 211 -11.54 4.54 14.57
C CYS A 211 -11.08 4.58 16.04
N GLY A 212 -10.60 5.72 16.56
CA GLY A 212 -10.10 5.84 17.92
C GLY A 212 -8.86 5.01 18.23
N LYS A 213 -8.11 4.59 17.20
CA LYS A 213 -6.90 3.77 17.31
C LYS A 213 -5.66 4.49 16.81
N PRO A 214 -4.45 4.08 17.24
CA PRO A 214 -3.23 4.61 16.66
C PRO A 214 -3.22 4.42 15.14
N ILE A 215 -2.79 5.44 14.41
CA ILE A 215 -2.65 5.40 12.97
C ILE A 215 -1.21 5.03 12.62
N VAL A 216 -1.04 4.21 11.58
CA VAL A 216 0.26 3.96 10.95
C VAL A 216 0.12 4.29 9.46
N LEU A 217 0.92 5.21 8.94
CA LEU A 217 1.05 5.35 7.49
C LEU A 217 1.78 4.10 6.98
N MET A 218 1.03 3.19 6.35
CA MET A 218 1.59 1.96 5.78
C MET A 218 2.26 2.20 4.45
N GLU A 219 1.85 3.27 3.76
CA GLU A 219 2.56 3.84 2.64
C GLU A 219 2.41 5.36 2.62
N PHE A 220 3.49 6.03 2.31
CA PHE A 220 3.50 7.43 1.94
C PHE A 220 4.72 7.72 1.08
N GLY A 221 4.61 8.69 0.19
CA GLY A 221 5.72 9.00 -0.69
C GLY A 221 5.42 10.15 -1.64
N PHE A 222 6.42 10.47 -2.47
CA PHE A 222 6.32 11.48 -3.52
C PHE A 222 7.17 11.05 -4.72
N ALA A 223 6.56 10.99 -5.90
CA ALA A 223 7.26 10.58 -7.11
C ALA A 223 8.20 11.68 -7.61
N SER A 224 9.41 11.32 -8.01
CA SER A 224 10.42 12.23 -8.53
C SER A 224 10.43 12.36 -10.06
N LEU A 225 9.38 11.87 -10.74
CA LEU A 225 9.21 11.94 -12.20
C LEU A 225 7.83 12.49 -12.54
N GLY A 226 7.75 13.41 -13.48
CA GLY A 226 6.51 14.07 -13.93
C GLY A 226 6.69 15.57 -14.15
N GLY A 227 7.83 16.15 -13.73
CA GLY A 227 8.20 17.52 -14.02
C GLY A 227 7.53 18.58 -13.14
N ASN A 228 7.35 19.78 -13.68
CA ASN A 228 6.93 20.98 -12.95
C ASN A 228 5.46 21.38 -13.20
N ALA A 229 4.70 20.55 -13.88
CA ALA A 229 3.30 20.80 -14.18
C ALA A 229 2.46 19.55 -13.92
N HIS A 230 1.28 19.73 -13.38
CA HIS A 230 0.26 18.71 -13.37
C HIS A 230 -0.67 18.93 -14.58
N ALA A 231 -1.27 17.83 -15.05
CA ALA A 231 -2.31 17.89 -16.06
C ALA A 231 -3.67 18.21 -15.41
N ASP A 232 -4.52 18.94 -16.12
CA ASP A 232 -5.92 18.99 -15.75
C ASP A 232 -6.69 17.79 -16.35
N ARG A 233 -7.95 17.61 -15.97
CA ARG A 233 -8.77 16.50 -16.48
C ARG A 233 -9.00 16.58 -17.99
N ARG A 234 -8.75 17.74 -18.61
CA ARG A 234 -8.91 17.92 -20.05
C ARG A 234 -7.95 17.03 -20.83
N GLU A 235 -6.69 16.87 -20.38
CA GLU A 235 -5.71 16.00 -21.04
C GLU A 235 -6.18 14.53 -21.05
N ALA A 236 -6.89 14.08 -20.01
CA ALA A 236 -7.48 12.74 -19.99
C ALA A 236 -8.61 12.62 -21.04
N TYR A 237 -9.45 13.65 -21.17
CA TYR A 237 -10.49 13.65 -22.20
C TYR A 237 -9.92 13.75 -23.62
N GLU A 238 -8.90 14.56 -23.85
CA GLU A 238 -8.19 14.66 -25.14
C GLU A 238 -7.57 13.29 -25.53
N TYR A 239 -7.01 12.57 -24.56
CA TYR A 239 -6.52 11.21 -24.79
C TYR A 239 -7.65 10.25 -25.22
N LEU A 240 -8.80 10.28 -24.54
CA LEU A 240 -9.96 9.48 -24.90
C LEU A 240 -10.47 9.85 -26.30
N GLU A 241 -10.58 11.14 -26.63
CA GLU A 241 -11.03 11.62 -27.94
C GLU A 241 -10.08 11.19 -29.06
N ALA A 242 -8.76 11.19 -28.82
CA ALA A 242 -7.77 10.69 -29.77
C ALA A 242 -7.95 9.21 -30.10
N LEU A 243 -8.54 8.43 -29.18
CA LEU A 243 -8.92 7.03 -29.39
C LEU A 243 -10.35 6.86 -29.89
N GLY A 244 -11.09 7.96 -30.13
CA GLY A 244 -12.45 7.95 -30.64
C GLY A 244 -13.55 7.74 -29.59
N PHE A 245 -13.25 8.05 -28.31
CA PHE A 245 -14.20 8.02 -27.20
C PHE A 245 -14.60 9.43 -26.77
N HIS A 246 -15.88 9.75 -26.78
CA HIS A 246 -16.40 11.10 -26.52
C HIS A 246 -16.96 11.25 -25.11
N GLY A 247 -16.07 11.31 -24.12
CA GLY A 247 -16.41 11.47 -22.70
C GLY A 247 -16.71 10.16 -21.98
N LEU A 248 -17.07 10.26 -20.70
CA LEU A 248 -17.24 9.10 -19.80
C LEU A 248 -18.47 8.24 -20.17
N ASP A 249 -19.55 8.83 -20.66
CA ASP A 249 -20.75 8.08 -21.04
C ASP A 249 -20.47 7.19 -22.26
N ASP A 250 -19.72 7.69 -23.25
CA ASP A 250 -19.31 6.90 -24.42
C ASP A 250 -18.28 5.84 -24.03
N LEU A 251 -17.33 6.18 -23.14
CA LEU A 251 -16.41 5.21 -22.55
C LEU A 251 -17.18 4.09 -21.84
N ALA A 252 -18.18 4.41 -21.02
CA ALA A 252 -18.99 3.44 -20.31
C ALA A 252 -19.78 2.54 -21.25
N ALA A 253 -20.38 3.11 -22.31
CA ALA A 253 -21.14 2.37 -23.32
C ALA A 253 -20.25 1.43 -24.17
N ARG A 254 -18.97 1.80 -24.38
CA ARG A 254 -18.01 1.10 -25.22
C ARG A 254 -16.79 0.58 -24.45
N ALA A 255 -16.92 0.34 -23.15
CA ALA A 255 -15.83 -0.07 -22.29
C ALA A 255 -15.08 -1.30 -22.81
N ALA A 256 -15.78 -2.30 -23.33
CA ALA A 256 -15.17 -3.50 -23.90
C ALA A 256 -14.26 -3.20 -25.11
N GLU A 257 -14.58 -2.18 -25.91
CA GLU A 257 -13.75 -1.72 -27.02
C GLU A 257 -12.50 -1.00 -26.50
N PHE A 258 -12.67 -0.12 -25.51
CA PHE A 258 -11.55 0.58 -24.87
C PHE A 258 -10.56 -0.41 -24.21
N VAL A 259 -11.05 -1.43 -23.53
CA VAL A 259 -10.22 -2.48 -22.90
C VAL A 259 -9.29 -3.18 -23.93
N GLN A 260 -9.70 -3.29 -25.20
CA GLN A 260 -8.82 -3.87 -26.24
C GLN A 260 -7.63 -2.96 -26.61
N THR A 261 -7.70 -1.67 -26.33
CA THR A 261 -6.60 -0.71 -26.59
C THR A 261 -5.57 -0.68 -25.46
N LEU A 262 -5.87 -1.27 -24.30
CA LEU A 262 -5.02 -1.23 -23.13
C LEU A 262 -3.74 -2.07 -23.26
N PRO A 263 -2.62 -1.64 -22.66
CA PRO A 263 -1.47 -2.49 -22.44
C PRO A 263 -1.85 -3.78 -21.69
N PRO A 264 -1.14 -4.91 -21.92
CA PRO A 264 -1.53 -6.22 -21.38
C PRO A 264 -1.77 -6.24 -19.86
N ALA A 265 -0.96 -5.55 -19.08
CA ALA A 265 -1.09 -5.53 -17.63
C ALA A 265 -2.35 -4.78 -17.17
N LEU A 266 -2.65 -3.61 -17.76
CA LEU A 266 -3.87 -2.85 -17.49
C LEU A 266 -5.11 -3.61 -17.97
N LYS A 267 -5.01 -4.23 -19.16
CA LYS A 267 -6.05 -5.10 -19.68
C LYS A 267 -6.37 -6.25 -18.73
N HIS A 268 -5.36 -6.88 -18.13
CA HIS A 268 -5.57 -7.93 -17.14
C HIS A 268 -6.41 -7.45 -15.95
N THR A 269 -6.15 -6.26 -15.41
CA THR A 269 -6.97 -5.67 -14.35
C THR A 269 -8.41 -5.44 -14.80
N ALA A 270 -8.60 -4.85 -15.98
CA ALA A 270 -9.94 -4.59 -16.54
C ALA A 270 -10.73 -5.89 -16.82
N ASP A 271 -10.08 -6.94 -17.27
CA ASP A 271 -10.71 -8.24 -17.58
C ASP A 271 -11.09 -9.03 -16.30
N ASN A 272 -10.48 -8.74 -15.14
CA ASN A 272 -10.66 -9.51 -13.91
C ASN A 272 -11.33 -8.73 -12.76
N CYS A 273 -11.62 -7.44 -12.92
CA CYS A 273 -12.37 -6.69 -11.91
C CYS A 273 -13.86 -7.04 -11.94
N ALA A 274 -14.56 -6.74 -10.84
CA ALA A 274 -16.02 -6.84 -10.81
C ALA A 274 -16.64 -5.88 -11.84
N ARG A 275 -17.80 -6.25 -12.37
CA ARG A 275 -18.44 -5.48 -13.46
C ARG A 275 -18.71 -4.02 -13.09
N GLU A 276 -19.15 -3.77 -11.86
CA GLU A 276 -19.41 -2.44 -11.31
C GLU A 276 -18.15 -1.60 -11.16
N ASP A 277 -16.98 -2.23 -11.06
CA ASP A 277 -15.68 -1.59 -10.87
C ASP A 277 -14.99 -1.23 -12.19
N LEU A 278 -15.48 -1.69 -13.33
CA LEU A 278 -14.78 -1.53 -14.61
C LEU A 278 -14.52 -0.06 -14.95
N ILE A 279 -15.54 0.80 -14.85
CA ILE A 279 -15.38 2.22 -15.20
C ILE A 279 -14.47 2.96 -14.19
N PRO A 280 -14.65 2.81 -12.87
CA PRO A 280 -13.68 3.32 -11.91
C PRO A 280 -12.24 2.84 -12.16
N ALA A 281 -12.04 1.57 -12.49
CA ALA A 281 -10.73 1.02 -12.83
C ALA A 281 -10.12 1.68 -14.08
N LEU A 282 -10.90 1.86 -15.15
CA LEU A 282 -10.44 2.52 -16.38
C LEU A 282 -10.05 3.98 -16.12
N ILE A 283 -10.82 4.70 -15.30
CA ILE A 283 -10.47 6.08 -14.89
C ILE A 283 -9.17 6.08 -14.07
N GLY A 284 -9.02 5.18 -13.12
CA GLY A 284 -7.81 5.03 -12.32
C GLY A 284 -6.55 4.68 -13.13
N MET A 285 -6.71 4.13 -14.34
CA MET A 285 -5.59 3.84 -15.25
C MET A 285 -5.11 5.06 -16.05
N MET A 286 -5.85 6.17 -16.07
CA MET A 286 -5.52 7.33 -16.92
C MET A 286 -4.11 7.89 -16.67
N PRO A 287 -3.61 8.04 -15.44
CA PRO A 287 -2.23 8.49 -15.22
C PRO A 287 -1.17 7.58 -15.86
N HIS A 288 -1.40 6.27 -15.89
CA HIS A 288 -0.51 5.32 -16.57
C HIS A 288 -0.56 5.42 -18.09
N LEU A 289 -1.73 5.74 -18.66
CA LEU A 289 -1.94 5.84 -20.10
C LEU A 289 -1.40 7.16 -20.65
N THR A 290 -1.70 8.26 -19.98
CA THR A 290 -1.26 9.61 -20.37
C THR A 290 0.13 9.96 -19.87
N LYS A 291 0.65 9.24 -18.85
CA LYS A 291 1.93 9.50 -18.17
C LYS A 291 1.99 10.87 -17.50
N LEU A 292 0.84 11.32 -17.00
CA LEU A 292 0.66 12.62 -16.37
C LEU A 292 0.07 12.44 -14.96
N TRP A 293 0.49 13.33 -14.06
CA TRP A 293 -0.15 13.50 -12.77
C TRP A 293 -1.31 14.48 -12.87
N TYR A 294 -2.45 14.17 -12.24
CA TYR A 294 -3.67 14.98 -12.26
C TYR A 294 -3.96 15.66 -10.93
N SER A 295 -3.21 15.35 -9.90
CA SER A 295 -3.36 15.96 -8.58
C SER A 295 -2.72 17.34 -8.54
N GLU A 296 -3.27 18.24 -7.73
CA GLU A 296 -2.69 19.54 -7.47
C GLU A 296 -1.27 19.36 -6.88
N MET A 297 -0.29 19.99 -7.52
CA MET A 297 1.11 19.83 -7.20
C MET A 297 1.59 20.96 -6.28
N VAL A 298 2.05 20.60 -5.08
CA VAL A 298 2.67 21.53 -4.13
C VAL A 298 4.20 21.56 -4.32
N PHE A 299 4.80 20.42 -4.66
CA PHE A 299 6.21 20.27 -4.99
C PHE A 299 6.37 19.76 -6.43
N PRO A 300 7.43 20.18 -7.17
CA PRO A 300 7.67 19.63 -8.50
C PRO A 300 8.05 18.15 -8.42
N HIS A 301 7.58 17.36 -9.38
CA HIS A 301 7.94 15.93 -9.52
C HIS A 301 9.36 15.80 -10.09
N THR A 302 10.35 16.18 -9.28
CA THR A 302 11.80 16.08 -9.50
C THR A 302 12.46 15.49 -8.26
N GLU A 303 13.72 15.08 -8.35
CA GLU A 303 14.45 14.56 -7.18
C GLU A 303 14.59 15.62 -6.06
N GLU A 304 14.78 16.89 -6.43
CA GLU A 304 14.83 18.02 -5.49
C GLU A 304 13.47 18.29 -4.85
N GLY A 305 12.38 18.19 -5.64
CA GLY A 305 11.02 18.34 -5.15
C GLY A 305 10.64 17.20 -4.20
N GLN A 306 11.04 15.96 -4.51
CA GLN A 306 10.89 14.82 -3.63
C GLN A 306 11.62 15.05 -2.28
N ALA A 307 12.85 15.55 -2.32
CA ALA A 307 13.61 15.87 -1.11
C ALA A 307 12.97 16.99 -0.29
N ALA A 308 12.45 18.03 -0.94
CA ALA A 308 11.76 19.14 -0.30
C ALA A 308 10.44 18.67 0.37
N PHE A 309 9.68 17.81 -0.31
CA PHE A 309 8.48 17.18 0.25
C PHE A 309 8.79 16.44 1.56
N TYR A 310 9.81 15.56 1.58
CA TYR A 310 10.17 14.85 2.80
C TYR A 310 10.73 15.77 3.89
N ALA A 311 11.47 16.82 3.52
CA ALA A 311 11.99 17.79 4.48
C ALA A 311 10.87 18.52 5.23
N GLU A 312 9.75 18.78 4.57
CA GLU A 312 8.59 19.43 5.18
C GLU A 312 7.67 18.44 5.91
N LEU A 313 7.39 17.29 5.32
CA LEU A 313 6.42 16.33 5.85
C LEU A 313 6.93 15.56 7.07
N LEU A 314 8.15 15.03 7.04
CA LEU A 314 8.63 14.11 8.08
C LEU A 314 8.63 14.71 9.49
N PRO A 315 9.05 15.97 9.73
CA PRO A 315 8.95 16.57 11.05
C PRO A 315 7.50 16.67 11.57
N LYS A 316 6.52 16.91 10.69
CA LYS A 316 5.09 16.95 11.04
C LYS A 316 4.61 15.56 11.45
N LEU A 317 4.96 14.51 10.69
CA LEU A 317 4.59 13.13 11.01
C LEU A 317 5.20 12.65 12.34
N LEU A 318 6.47 12.95 12.58
CA LEU A 318 7.14 12.55 13.83
C LEU A 318 6.56 13.25 15.08
N ALA A 319 6.01 14.46 14.91
CA ALA A 319 5.41 15.23 15.99
C ALA A 319 3.93 14.91 16.20
N ASP A 320 3.26 14.20 15.28
CA ASP A 320 1.83 13.95 15.34
C ASP A 320 1.45 13.02 16.49
N PRO A 321 0.45 13.37 17.35
CA PRO A 321 0.11 12.60 18.54
C PRO A 321 -0.69 11.32 18.25
N TYR A 322 -1.26 11.15 17.06
CA TYR A 322 -2.08 10.00 16.69
C TYR A 322 -1.34 9.01 15.80
N LEU A 323 -0.20 9.44 15.23
CA LEU A 323 0.60 8.62 14.32
C LEU A 323 1.65 7.82 15.08
N ALA A 324 1.59 6.49 14.97
CA ALA A 324 2.54 5.59 15.63
C ALA A 324 3.65 5.09 14.71
N GLY A 325 3.58 5.37 13.41
CA GLY A 325 4.59 4.97 12.44
C GLY A 325 4.33 5.47 11.05
N ALA A 326 5.38 5.50 10.25
CA ALA A 326 5.32 5.89 8.84
C ALA A 326 6.30 5.04 8.02
N ILE A 327 5.75 4.34 7.02
CA ILE A 327 6.47 3.42 6.14
C ILE A 327 6.57 4.08 4.76
N LEU A 328 7.75 4.43 4.37
CA LEU A 328 8.00 5.18 3.14
C LEU A 328 7.93 4.27 1.90
N TYR A 329 7.23 4.67 0.88
CA TYR A 329 7.22 4.03 -0.44
C TYR A 329 8.11 4.84 -1.40
N CYS A 330 9.28 4.33 -1.87
CA CYS A 330 9.92 3.07 -1.56
C CYS A 330 11.46 3.22 -1.52
N TRP A 331 12.20 2.11 -1.39
CA TRP A 331 13.66 2.16 -1.31
C TRP A 331 14.32 2.56 -2.65
N GLN A 332 13.90 1.92 -3.75
CA GLN A 332 14.58 2.04 -5.03
C GLN A 332 13.60 2.25 -6.18
N ASP A 333 13.99 3.06 -7.15
CA ASP A 333 13.28 3.22 -8.41
C ASP A 333 13.18 1.91 -9.18
N SER A 334 12.12 1.79 -9.97
CA SER A 334 11.92 0.66 -10.89
C SER A 334 12.27 1.05 -12.32
N HIS A 335 12.88 0.14 -13.08
CA HIS A 335 13.15 0.33 -14.52
C HIS A 335 11.88 0.41 -15.37
N THR A 336 10.82 -0.21 -14.90
CA THR A 336 9.53 -0.25 -15.60
C THR A 336 8.38 -0.16 -14.58
N CYS A 337 7.31 0.48 -14.99
CA CYS A 337 6.07 0.49 -14.23
C CYS A 337 5.49 -0.92 -14.15
N PHE A 338 5.30 -1.45 -12.96
CA PHE A 338 4.73 -2.80 -12.79
C PHE A 338 3.24 -2.86 -13.20
N THR A 339 2.56 -1.70 -13.23
CA THR A 339 1.13 -1.62 -13.60
C THR A 339 0.92 -1.56 -15.11
N CYS A 340 1.72 -0.80 -15.88
CA CYS A 340 1.54 -0.64 -17.33
C CYS A 340 2.70 -1.17 -18.18
N GLY A 341 3.85 -1.55 -17.57
CA GLY A 341 5.03 -2.06 -18.25
C GLY A 341 5.93 -1.00 -18.91
N ALA A 342 5.53 0.29 -18.91
CA ALA A 342 6.30 1.35 -19.54
C ALA A 342 7.45 1.84 -18.66
N SER A 343 8.60 2.17 -19.27
CA SER A 343 9.79 2.69 -18.56
C SER A 343 9.73 4.20 -18.27
N ASP A 344 8.85 4.91 -18.95
CA ASP A 344 8.65 6.36 -18.83
C ASP A 344 7.36 6.74 -18.06
N CYS A 345 6.73 5.78 -17.43
CA CYS A 345 5.53 5.99 -16.62
C CYS A 345 5.91 6.58 -15.25
N PRO A 346 5.48 7.80 -14.90
CA PRO A 346 5.83 8.40 -13.60
C PRO A 346 5.18 7.67 -12.42
N CYS A 347 4.08 6.94 -12.67
CA CYS A 347 3.23 6.38 -11.61
C CYS A 347 3.92 5.33 -10.75
N GLU A 348 4.85 4.52 -11.31
CA GLU A 348 5.45 3.42 -10.55
C GLU A 348 6.97 3.25 -10.79
N THR A 349 7.63 4.24 -11.41
CA THR A 349 9.06 4.10 -11.72
C THR A 349 9.98 4.95 -10.85
N ALA A 350 9.49 6.00 -10.21
CA ALA A 350 10.33 7.03 -9.61
C ALA A 350 9.98 7.42 -8.16
N TRP A 351 9.52 6.46 -7.39
CA TRP A 351 9.20 6.61 -5.96
C TRP A 351 10.39 6.40 -5.04
N GLY A 352 11.42 5.71 -5.52
CA GLY A 352 12.60 5.35 -4.75
C GLY A 352 13.34 6.56 -4.18
N ILE A 353 13.96 6.37 -3.01
CA ILE A 353 14.95 7.30 -2.46
C ILE A 353 16.36 7.00 -2.98
N THR A 354 16.48 5.90 -3.71
CA THR A 354 17.65 5.55 -4.53
C THR A 354 17.20 5.32 -5.97
N ARG A 355 18.11 5.56 -6.93
CA ARG A 355 17.87 5.29 -8.36
C ARG A 355 17.98 3.80 -8.65
N CYS A 356 17.59 3.39 -9.85
CA CYS A 356 17.67 1.99 -10.31
C CYS A 356 19.08 1.36 -10.21
N ASP A 357 20.14 2.17 -10.30
CA ASP A 357 21.54 1.74 -10.15
C ASP A 357 22.01 1.69 -8.69
N GLY A 358 21.13 1.99 -7.72
CA GLY A 358 21.40 2.04 -6.30
C GLY A 358 22.05 3.34 -5.83
N THR A 359 22.30 4.32 -6.70
CA THR A 359 22.81 5.61 -6.29
C THR A 359 21.74 6.41 -5.52
N LYS A 360 22.16 7.18 -4.53
CA LYS A 360 21.27 7.93 -3.65
C LYS A 360 20.71 9.16 -4.35
N LYS A 361 19.42 9.44 -4.15
CA LYS A 361 18.82 10.74 -4.48
C LYS A 361 18.97 11.73 -3.33
N PRO A 362 18.76 13.03 -3.52
CA PRO A 362 18.76 14.04 -2.44
C PRO A 362 17.80 13.68 -1.30
N ALA A 363 16.68 13.04 -1.60
CA ALA A 363 15.70 12.55 -0.63
C ALA A 363 16.31 11.59 0.40
N TYR A 364 17.26 10.72 0.00
CA TYR A 364 17.94 9.79 0.92
C TYR A 364 18.65 10.53 2.07
N ASP A 365 19.44 11.55 1.75
CA ASP A 365 20.17 12.31 2.76
C ASP A 365 19.24 13.14 3.64
N THR A 366 18.17 13.68 3.07
CA THR A 366 17.12 14.39 3.81
C THR A 366 16.47 13.48 4.85
N ILE A 367 16.02 12.28 4.44
CA ILE A 367 15.38 11.31 5.33
C ILE A 367 16.36 10.82 6.39
N ARG A 368 17.58 10.43 5.99
CA ARG A 368 18.61 9.99 6.91
C ARG A 368 18.84 11.00 8.02
N ARG A 369 19.03 12.28 7.68
CA ARG A 369 19.24 13.35 8.66
C ARG A 369 18.07 13.42 9.65
N ILE A 370 16.82 13.43 9.19
CA ILE A 370 15.63 13.56 10.05
C ILE A 370 15.41 12.31 10.92
N PHE A 371 15.70 11.13 10.40
CA PHE A 371 15.46 9.88 11.13
C PHE A 371 16.56 9.52 12.13
N THR A 372 17.77 10.09 11.98
CA THR A 372 18.91 9.80 12.86
C THR A 372 19.23 10.94 13.86
N GLU A 373 18.69 12.13 13.67
CA GLU A 373 18.69 13.23 14.66
C GLU A 373 17.56 13.04 15.71
#